data_585e2656eb5bc7eb2d213b2a5fbcd493
#
_entry.id   585e2656eb5bc7eb2d213b2a5fbcd493
#
_cell.length_a   1.000
_cell.length_b   1.000
_cell.length_c   1.000
_cell.angle_alpha   90.00
_cell.angle_beta   90.00
_cell.angle_gamma   90.00
#
_symmetry.space_group_name_H-M   'P 1'
#
loop_
_entity.id
_entity.type
_entity.pdbx_description
1 polymer ?
#
loop_
_entity_poly.entity_id
_entity_poly.type
_entity_poly.pdbx_seq_one_letter_code
_entity_poly.pdbx_strand_id
1 'polypeptide(L)'
;MGASSKWTIISDLDAVHTVAQEIRKISEESIGTDGANDVEVAVVEALTNLVKHGYPEEPGEIEIAACGDTDVVIVDIFDTGKTIPEEILARAGPERFEFDPEDIEGLVKGGMGLSIIFMTMDTVDYGSQAGRNRMHLVRHKRP
;
A
#
# COMPACT_ATOMS: atom_id res chain seq x y z
N MET A 1 -6.39 20.81 11.39
CA MET A 1 -7.38 19.73 11.24
C MET A 1 -7.06 18.89 10.03
N GLY A 2 -7.19 17.59 10.18
CA GLY A 2 -6.90 16.67 9.10
C GLY A 2 -8.08 16.44 8.17
N ALA A 3 -7.78 15.89 7.00
CA ALA A 3 -8.79 15.39 6.08
C ALA A 3 -8.84 13.87 6.20
N SER A 4 -10.05 13.30 6.23
CA SER A 4 -10.20 11.84 6.22
C SER A 4 -11.27 11.44 5.22
N SER A 5 -11.02 10.33 4.53
CA SER A 5 -11.94 9.79 3.53
C SER A 5 -11.91 8.28 3.57
N LYS A 6 -13.00 7.68 3.12
CA LYS A 6 -13.12 6.23 2.99
C LYS A 6 -13.65 5.89 1.61
N TRP A 7 -13.17 4.80 1.07
CA TRP A 7 -13.61 4.29 -0.23
C TRP A 7 -13.84 2.79 -0.13
N THR A 8 -14.80 2.31 -0.89
CA THR A 8 -14.98 0.89 -1.14
C THR A 8 -14.89 0.71 -2.65
N ILE A 9 -13.94 -0.10 -3.09
CA ILE A 9 -13.77 -0.37 -4.52
C ILE A 9 -13.84 -1.88 -4.78
N ILE A 10 -14.09 -2.21 -6.03
CA ILE A 10 -13.90 -3.57 -6.51
C ILE A 10 -12.44 -3.71 -6.96
N SER A 11 -11.89 -4.90 -6.87
CA SER A 11 -10.49 -5.18 -7.23
C SER A 11 -10.25 -5.03 -8.73
N ASP A 12 -10.17 -3.80 -9.19
CA ASP A 12 -10.03 -3.36 -10.57
C ASP A 12 -8.94 -2.29 -10.63
N LEU A 13 -8.04 -2.39 -11.61
CA LEU A 13 -6.91 -1.48 -11.74
C LEU A 13 -7.33 -0.02 -11.98
N ASP A 14 -8.43 0.21 -12.70
CA ASP A 14 -8.93 1.57 -12.91
C ASP A 14 -9.37 2.21 -11.59
N ALA A 15 -10.07 1.44 -10.76
CA ALA A 15 -10.48 1.90 -9.43
C ALA A 15 -9.27 2.18 -8.54
N VAL A 16 -8.22 1.38 -8.64
CA VAL A 16 -6.97 1.59 -7.90
C VAL A 16 -6.38 2.96 -8.22
N HIS A 17 -6.26 3.30 -9.48
CA HIS A 17 -5.67 4.58 -9.88
C HIS A 17 -6.49 5.77 -9.41
N THR A 18 -7.82 5.65 -9.48
CA THR A 18 -8.71 6.72 -9.03
C THR A 18 -8.54 7.00 -7.53
N VAL A 19 -8.54 5.95 -6.71
CA VAL A 19 -8.35 6.10 -5.26
C VAL A 19 -6.96 6.63 -4.93
N ALA A 20 -5.93 6.12 -5.61
CA ALA A 20 -4.57 6.57 -5.38
C ALA A 20 -4.41 8.08 -5.63
N GLN A 21 -5.06 8.60 -6.65
CA GLN A 21 -5.03 10.04 -6.94
C GLN A 21 -5.73 10.85 -5.86
N GLU A 22 -6.86 10.36 -5.33
CA GLU A 22 -7.56 11.03 -4.24
C GLU A 22 -6.72 11.04 -2.96
N ILE A 23 -6.07 9.94 -2.64
CA ILE A 23 -5.17 9.86 -1.48
C ILE A 23 -3.97 10.78 -1.67
N ARG A 24 -3.46 10.88 -2.90
CA ARG A 24 -2.37 11.81 -3.20
C ARG A 24 -2.74 13.26 -2.87
N LYS A 25 -3.96 13.68 -3.22
CA LYS A 25 -4.42 15.04 -2.92
C LYS A 25 -4.43 15.32 -1.42
N ILE A 26 -4.95 14.38 -0.63
CA ILE A 26 -4.94 14.47 0.83
C ILE A 26 -3.49 14.56 1.34
N SER A 27 -2.61 13.75 0.77
CA SER A 27 -1.22 13.68 1.20
C SER A 27 -0.45 14.97 0.90
N GLU A 28 -0.67 15.58 -0.26
CA GLU A 28 0.00 16.83 -0.61
C GLU A 28 -0.28 17.95 0.40
N GLU A 29 -1.51 18.03 0.87
CA GLU A 29 -1.90 19.03 1.86
C GLU A 29 -1.21 18.82 3.21
N SER A 30 -0.99 17.55 3.58
CA SER A 30 -0.44 17.20 4.89
C SER A 30 1.08 17.14 4.93
N ILE A 31 1.70 16.55 3.91
CA ILE A 31 3.14 16.23 3.94
C ILE A 31 3.91 16.72 2.71
N GLY A 32 3.27 17.44 1.79
CA GLY A 32 3.93 18.00 0.61
C GLY A 32 4.06 17.01 -0.53
N THR A 33 4.66 17.47 -1.63
CA THR A 33 4.72 16.74 -2.90
C THR A 33 5.55 15.45 -2.82
N ASP A 34 6.73 15.51 -2.21
CA ASP A 34 7.61 14.34 -2.13
C ASP A 34 6.97 13.22 -1.31
N GLY A 35 6.41 13.56 -0.15
CA GLY A 35 5.68 12.59 0.66
C GLY A 35 4.44 12.05 -0.05
N ALA A 36 3.74 12.90 -0.78
CA ALA A 36 2.56 12.50 -1.55
C ALA A 36 2.93 11.51 -2.66
N ASN A 37 4.07 11.71 -3.32
CA ASN A 37 4.58 10.76 -4.30
C ASN A 37 4.81 9.39 -3.67
N ASP A 38 5.44 9.36 -2.51
CA ASP A 38 5.71 8.12 -1.78
C ASP A 38 4.42 7.41 -1.40
N VAL A 39 3.44 8.14 -0.88
CA VAL A 39 2.15 7.56 -0.49
C VAL A 39 1.42 7.00 -1.72
N GLU A 40 1.39 7.76 -2.81
CA GLU A 40 0.72 7.31 -4.04
C GLU A 40 1.33 6.01 -4.56
N VAL A 41 2.65 5.94 -4.63
CA VAL A 41 3.34 4.73 -5.09
C VAL A 41 3.03 3.55 -4.18
N ALA A 42 3.10 3.75 -2.87
CA ALA A 42 2.80 2.68 -1.91
C ALA A 42 1.36 2.17 -2.05
N VAL A 43 0.41 3.08 -2.18
CA VAL A 43 -1.01 2.72 -2.32
C VAL A 43 -1.26 1.98 -3.63
N VAL A 44 -0.69 2.45 -4.73
CA VAL A 44 -0.81 1.76 -6.03
C VAL A 44 -0.25 0.34 -5.94
N GLU A 45 0.93 0.18 -5.34
CA GLU A 45 1.54 -1.14 -5.20
C GLU A 45 0.72 -2.07 -4.30
N ALA A 46 0.24 -1.56 -3.16
CA ALA A 46 -0.57 -2.35 -2.24
C ALA A 46 -1.88 -2.81 -2.88
N LEU A 47 -2.59 -1.90 -3.53
CA LEU A 47 -3.87 -2.22 -4.17
C LEU A 47 -3.70 -3.10 -5.39
N THR A 48 -2.66 -2.87 -6.20
CA THR A 48 -2.34 -3.70 -7.36
C THR A 48 -2.05 -5.14 -6.93
N ASN A 49 -1.32 -5.31 -5.83
CA ASN A 49 -1.07 -6.65 -5.28
C ASN A 49 -2.37 -7.35 -4.89
N LEU A 50 -3.33 -6.62 -4.33
CA LEU A 50 -4.64 -7.20 -4.00
C LEU A 50 -5.40 -7.63 -5.25
N VAL A 51 -5.38 -6.82 -6.29
CA VAL A 51 -6.03 -7.15 -7.56
C VAL A 51 -5.43 -8.42 -8.17
N LYS A 52 -4.11 -8.52 -8.16
CA LYS A 52 -3.41 -9.64 -8.81
C LYS A 52 -3.31 -10.90 -7.96
N HIS A 53 -3.10 -10.75 -6.67
CA HIS A 53 -2.76 -11.87 -5.77
C HIS A 53 -3.80 -12.11 -4.68
N GLY A 54 -4.49 -11.09 -4.21
CA GLY A 54 -5.54 -11.23 -3.21
C GLY A 54 -6.81 -11.80 -3.82
N TYR A 55 -7.18 -11.32 -5.00
CA TYR A 55 -8.37 -11.71 -5.72
C TYR A 55 -8.03 -12.16 -7.15
N PRO A 56 -7.29 -13.25 -7.31
CA PRO A 56 -6.78 -13.65 -8.64
C PRO A 56 -7.84 -14.21 -9.58
N GLU A 57 -8.93 -14.77 -9.06
CA GLU A 57 -9.94 -15.44 -9.87
C GLU A 57 -11.23 -14.65 -9.99
N GLU A 58 -11.73 -14.13 -8.87
CA GLU A 58 -12.96 -13.35 -8.84
C GLU A 58 -12.71 -12.00 -8.20
N PRO A 59 -13.31 -10.91 -8.71
CA PRO A 59 -13.19 -9.61 -8.06
C PRO A 59 -13.76 -9.63 -6.65
N GLY A 60 -13.14 -8.86 -5.77
CA GLY A 60 -13.61 -8.71 -4.40
C GLY A 60 -13.59 -7.25 -3.98
N GLU A 61 -14.20 -6.96 -2.86
CA GLU A 61 -14.24 -5.60 -2.31
C GLU A 61 -12.97 -5.29 -1.54
N ILE A 62 -12.50 -4.06 -1.70
CA ILE A 62 -11.39 -3.50 -0.95
C ILE A 62 -11.89 -2.22 -0.29
N GLU A 63 -11.72 -2.11 1.02
CA GLU A 63 -12.05 -0.90 1.76
C GLU A 63 -10.76 -0.14 2.06
N ILE A 64 -10.75 1.15 1.80
CA ILE A 64 -9.59 2.01 2.03
C ILE A 64 -10.01 3.19 2.90
N ALA A 65 -9.24 3.48 3.93
CA ALA A 65 -9.40 4.68 4.73
C ALA A 65 -8.09 5.46 4.70
N ALA A 66 -8.16 6.74 4.42
CA ALA A 66 -6.99 7.60 4.44
C ALA A 66 -7.26 8.82 5.30
N CYS A 67 -6.29 9.20 6.11
CA CYS A 67 -6.35 10.39 6.96
C CYS A 67 -5.05 11.16 6.81
N GLY A 68 -5.18 12.45 6.44
CA GLY A 68 -4.07 13.39 6.47
C GLY A 68 -4.26 14.37 7.60
N ASP A 69 -3.28 14.49 8.46
CA ASP A 69 -3.25 15.47 9.55
C ASP A 69 -1.93 16.22 9.49
N THR A 70 -1.67 17.08 10.46
CA THR A 70 -0.43 17.87 10.47
C THR A 70 0.78 16.95 10.39
N ASP A 71 1.51 17.04 9.27
CA ASP A 71 2.77 16.34 9.04
C ASP A 71 2.71 14.82 9.01
N VAL A 72 1.51 14.22 8.87
CA VAL A 72 1.37 12.77 8.79
C VAL A 72 0.19 12.35 7.90
N VAL A 73 0.38 11.24 7.19
CA VAL A 73 -0.69 10.57 6.44
C VAL A 73 -0.76 9.12 6.89
N ILE A 74 -1.97 8.66 7.16
CA ILE A 74 -2.23 7.27 7.56
C ILE A 74 -3.21 6.66 6.55
N VAL A 75 -2.86 5.51 6.03
CA VAL A 75 -3.73 4.76 5.11
C VAL A 75 -3.94 3.36 5.66
N ASP A 76 -5.19 2.94 5.74
CA ASP A 76 -5.55 1.57 6.10
C ASP A 76 -6.28 0.92 4.93
N ILE A 77 -5.85 -0.27 4.57
CA ILE A 77 -6.42 -1.04 3.46
C ILE A 77 -6.91 -2.36 4.02
N PHE A 78 -8.19 -2.65 3.81
CA PHE A 78 -8.85 -3.86 4.30
C PHE A 78 -9.35 -4.70 3.13
N ASP A 79 -9.16 -6.00 3.22
CA ASP A 79 -9.64 -6.93 2.21
C ASP A 79 -9.98 -8.28 2.84
N THR A 80 -10.68 -9.12 2.08
CA THR A 80 -11.01 -10.49 2.49
C THR A 80 -10.44 -11.52 1.50
N GLY A 81 -9.48 -11.09 0.69
CA GLY A 81 -8.80 -11.96 -0.26
C GLY A 81 -7.73 -12.82 0.39
N LYS A 82 -6.87 -13.35 -0.45
CA LYS A 82 -5.77 -14.19 0.04
C LYS A 82 -4.81 -13.38 0.89
N THR A 83 -4.44 -13.94 2.04
CA THR A 83 -3.49 -13.31 2.96
C THR A 83 -2.07 -13.41 2.39
N ILE A 84 -1.29 -12.36 2.54
CA ILE A 84 0.12 -12.37 2.14
C ILE A 84 0.88 -13.30 3.07
N PRO A 85 1.61 -14.31 2.54
CA PRO A 85 2.40 -15.19 3.39
C PRO A 85 3.47 -14.46 4.17
N GLU A 86 3.72 -14.89 5.41
CA GLU A 86 4.75 -14.27 6.27
C GLU A 86 6.12 -14.26 5.63
N GLU A 87 6.49 -15.32 4.92
CA GLU A 87 7.77 -15.41 4.24
C GLU A 87 7.95 -14.37 3.14
N ILE A 88 6.86 -13.99 2.46
CA ILE A 88 6.90 -12.94 1.44
C ILE A 88 7.06 -11.58 2.12
N LEU A 89 6.33 -11.33 3.21
CA LEU A 89 6.49 -10.11 4.00
C LEU A 89 7.91 -9.96 4.55
N ALA A 90 8.48 -11.05 5.04
CA ALA A 90 9.84 -11.04 5.58
C ALA A 90 10.87 -10.69 4.50
N ARG A 91 10.67 -11.16 3.27
CA ARG A 91 11.57 -10.82 2.15
C ARG A 91 11.45 -9.37 1.71
N ALA A 92 10.29 -8.77 1.90
CA ALA A 92 10.02 -7.42 1.45
C ALA A 92 10.47 -6.36 2.45
N GLY A 93 10.79 -6.74 3.69
CA GLY A 93 11.16 -5.81 4.75
C GLY A 93 12.43 -5.02 4.46
N PRO A 94 12.67 -3.95 5.25
CA PRO A 94 13.77 -3.02 4.99
C PRO A 94 15.16 -3.63 4.96
N GLU A 95 15.35 -4.73 5.65
CA GLU A 95 16.63 -5.45 5.73
C GLU A 95 17.02 -6.15 4.43
N ARG A 96 16.14 -6.18 3.46
CA ARG A 96 16.28 -6.94 2.24
C ARG A 96 16.38 -6.09 0.98
N PHE A 97 16.81 -4.85 1.12
CA PHE A 97 16.99 -3.97 -0.05
C PHE A 97 18.28 -4.22 -0.81
N GLU A 98 19.04 -5.20 -0.41
CA GLU A 98 20.11 -5.72 -1.24
C GLU A 98 19.48 -6.62 -2.29
N PHE A 99 19.07 -6.03 -3.38
CA PHE A 99 18.63 -6.84 -4.50
C PHE A 99 19.82 -7.14 -5.40
N ASP A 100 19.83 -8.36 -5.95
CA ASP A 100 20.76 -8.75 -6.98
C ASP A 100 20.25 -8.25 -8.32
N PRO A 101 20.95 -7.30 -8.98
CA PRO A 101 20.49 -6.81 -10.29
C PRO A 101 20.40 -7.91 -11.36
N GLU A 102 21.05 -9.04 -11.13
CA GLU A 102 21.00 -10.18 -12.04
C GLU A 102 19.74 -11.04 -11.82
N ASP A 103 19.07 -10.89 -10.68
CA ASP A 103 17.85 -11.62 -10.37
C ASP A 103 16.59 -10.81 -10.68
N ILE A 104 16.48 -10.38 -11.94
CA ILE A 104 15.33 -9.58 -12.39
C ILE A 104 14.03 -10.38 -12.29
N GLU A 105 14.07 -11.68 -12.57
CA GLU A 105 12.88 -12.54 -12.46
C GLU A 105 12.40 -12.63 -11.02
N GLY A 106 13.30 -12.73 -10.07
CA GLY A 106 12.97 -12.73 -8.65
C GLY A 106 12.34 -11.42 -8.22
N LEU A 107 12.85 -10.29 -8.71
CA LEU A 107 12.30 -8.97 -8.44
C LEU A 107 10.87 -8.82 -8.99
N VAL A 108 10.65 -9.29 -10.21
CA VAL A 108 9.33 -9.19 -10.85
C VAL A 108 8.32 -10.12 -10.21
N LYS A 109 8.72 -11.34 -9.84
CA LYS A 109 7.85 -12.37 -9.26
C LYS A 109 7.80 -12.33 -7.74
N GLY A 110 8.83 -11.86 -7.10
CA GLY A 110 9.09 -12.06 -5.67
C GLY A 110 8.67 -10.95 -4.74
N GLY A 111 7.77 -10.07 -5.13
CA GLY A 111 7.26 -9.06 -4.20
C GLY A 111 8.02 -7.74 -4.22
N MET A 112 8.51 -7.32 -5.37
CA MET A 112 9.14 -6.00 -5.48
C MET A 112 8.18 -4.88 -5.11
N GLY A 113 6.87 -5.04 -5.41
CA GLY A 113 5.85 -4.08 -5.00
C GLY A 113 5.79 -3.91 -3.49
N LEU A 114 5.88 -5.01 -2.72
CA LEU A 114 5.93 -4.93 -1.27
C LEU A 114 7.19 -4.22 -0.79
N SER A 115 8.33 -4.49 -1.42
CA SER A 115 9.58 -3.80 -1.07
C SER A 115 9.47 -2.30 -1.29
N ILE A 116 8.82 -1.87 -2.36
CA ILE A 116 8.57 -0.45 -2.63
C ILE A 116 7.72 0.17 -1.51
N ILE A 117 6.71 -0.55 -1.02
CA ILE A 117 5.88 -0.07 0.08
C ILE A 117 6.75 0.15 1.33
N PHE A 118 7.60 -0.81 1.68
CA PHE A 118 8.50 -0.66 2.83
C PHE A 118 9.51 0.46 2.64
N MET A 119 9.95 0.72 1.40
CA MET A 119 10.90 1.81 1.12
C MET A 119 10.28 3.19 1.21
N THR A 120 9.02 3.32 0.87
CA THR A 120 8.36 4.62 0.73
C THR A 120 7.61 5.05 1.98
N MET A 121 7.19 4.10 2.81
CA MET A 121 6.40 4.38 4.01
C MET A 121 7.25 4.22 5.28
N ASP A 122 6.95 5.02 6.29
CA ASP A 122 7.68 4.96 7.58
C ASP A 122 7.23 3.77 8.43
N THR A 123 5.95 3.41 8.36
CA THR A 123 5.41 2.25 9.05
C THR A 123 4.59 1.42 8.08
N VAL A 124 4.82 0.13 8.09
CA VAL A 124 4.01 -0.84 7.35
C VAL A 124 3.69 -1.99 8.30
N ASP A 125 2.42 -2.08 8.71
CA ASP A 125 1.93 -3.18 9.54
C ASP A 125 0.90 -3.96 8.75
N TYR A 126 1.03 -5.28 8.74
CA TYR A 126 0.10 -6.15 8.05
C TYR A 126 -0.33 -7.28 8.96
N GLY A 127 -1.61 -7.56 8.99
CA GLY A 127 -2.15 -8.65 9.78
C GLY A 127 -3.47 -9.13 9.25
N SER A 128 -3.90 -10.30 9.72
CA SER A 128 -5.19 -10.87 9.37
C SER A 128 -5.90 -11.28 10.65
N GLN A 129 -7.19 -10.93 10.74
CA GLN A 129 -8.02 -11.27 11.89
C GLN A 129 -9.43 -11.59 11.42
N ALA A 130 -9.93 -12.77 11.78
CA ALA A 130 -11.27 -13.23 11.43
C ALA A 130 -11.55 -13.19 9.92
N GLY A 131 -10.56 -13.56 9.10
CA GLY A 131 -10.68 -13.58 7.66
C GLY A 131 -10.54 -12.22 6.97
N ARG A 132 -10.25 -11.17 7.72
CA ARG A 132 -10.09 -9.82 7.19
C ARG A 132 -8.62 -9.40 7.31
N ASN A 133 -8.01 -9.08 6.20
CA ASN A 133 -6.63 -8.58 6.14
C ASN A 133 -6.62 -7.07 6.30
N ARG A 134 -5.61 -6.55 6.96
CA ARG A 134 -5.41 -5.11 7.12
C ARG A 134 -3.96 -4.76 6.84
N MET A 135 -3.74 -3.79 5.98
CA MET A 135 -2.43 -3.17 5.81
C MET A 135 -2.52 -1.73 6.31
N HIS A 136 -1.69 -1.40 7.29
CA HIS A 136 -1.64 -0.09 7.92
C HIS A 136 -0.36 0.61 7.52
N LEU A 137 -0.49 1.76 6.86
CA LEU A 137 0.63 2.51 6.30
C LEU A 137 0.69 3.90 6.93
N VAL A 138 1.87 4.33 7.34
CA VAL A 138 2.10 5.66 7.90
C VAL A 138 3.27 6.33 7.20
N ARG A 139 3.10 7.58 6.81
CA ARG A 139 4.16 8.38 6.21
C ARG A 139 4.17 9.76 6.87
N HIS A 140 5.30 10.11 7.45
CA HIS A 140 5.50 11.42 8.04
C HIS A 140 6.12 12.39 7.05
N LYS A 141 5.84 13.67 7.24
CA LYS A 141 6.55 14.71 6.50
C LYS A 141 8.02 14.68 6.90
N ARG A 142 8.90 14.80 5.94
CA ARG A 142 10.33 14.86 6.18
C ARG A 142 10.82 16.29 6.12
N PRO A 143 11.85 16.62 6.92
CA PRO A 143 12.44 17.95 6.91
C PRO A 143 13.04 18.31 5.55
#